data_3f4ec042d3e89e91396c94c3c3424f3b
#
_entry.id   3f4ec042d3e89e91396c94c3c3424f3b
#
_cell.length_a   1.000
_cell.length_b   1.000
_cell.length_c   1.000
_cell.angle_alpha   90.00
_cell.angle_beta   90.00
_cell.angle_gamma   90.00
#
_symmetry.space_group_name_H-M   'P 1'
#
loop_
_entity.id
_entity.type
_entity.pdbx_description
1 polymer ?
#
loop_
_entity_poly.entity_id
_entity_poly.type
_entity_poly.pdbx_seq_one_letter_code
_entity_poly.pdbx_strand_id
1 'polypeptide(L)'
;MDAKTRRRARIRRHVRVRRKISGTAERPRLAVYRSNRHIYAQLVDDDAARTLIAASDRDVRVGGAGKAGGEGKTAPSRAVGELLAERAKAAGIDRVVFDRGGRLFHGRVAALAEGAREKGLQI
;
A
#
# COMPACT_ATOMS: atom_id res chain seq x y z
N MET A 1 20.18 -2.84 -18.22
CA MET A 1 19.92 -1.62 -17.43
C MET A 1 20.35 -1.86 -15.99
N ASP A 2 21.17 -1.00 -15.43
CA ASP A 2 21.66 -1.19 -14.08
C ASP A 2 20.64 -0.73 -13.02
N ALA A 3 20.94 -1.02 -11.75
CA ALA A 3 20.03 -0.72 -10.65
C ALA A 3 19.80 0.80 -10.48
N LYS A 4 20.84 1.61 -10.72
CA LYS A 4 20.77 3.06 -10.60
C LYS A 4 19.82 3.65 -11.65
N THR A 5 19.90 3.16 -12.88
CA THR A 5 19.04 3.60 -13.98
C THR A 5 17.58 3.19 -13.73
N ARG A 6 17.36 1.96 -13.23
CA ARG A 6 16.02 1.49 -12.89
C ARG A 6 15.38 2.33 -11.78
N ARG A 7 16.18 2.69 -10.78
CA ARG A 7 15.72 3.53 -9.66
C ARG A 7 15.31 4.91 -10.15
N ARG A 8 16.13 5.53 -10.99
CA ARG A 8 15.82 6.85 -11.56
C ARG A 8 14.53 6.83 -12.38
N ALA A 9 14.35 5.79 -13.19
CA ALA A 9 13.15 5.63 -13.99
C ALA A 9 11.90 5.50 -13.10
N ARG A 10 11.98 4.74 -12.02
CA ARG A 10 10.88 4.59 -11.06
C ARG A 10 10.54 5.90 -10.39
N ILE A 11 11.55 6.67 -9.98
CA ILE A 11 11.35 7.98 -9.35
C ILE A 11 10.63 8.92 -10.31
N ARG A 12 11.04 8.96 -11.59
CA ARG A 12 10.36 9.80 -12.59
C ARG A 12 8.91 9.40 -12.78
N ARG A 13 8.62 8.09 -12.82
CA ARG A 13 7.23 7.60 -12.91
C ARG A 13 6.41 8.01 -11.71
N HIS A 14 6.98 7.91 -10.52
CA HIS A 14 6.30 8.29 -9.29
C HIS A 14 5.99 9.78 -9.25
N VAL A 15 6.95 10.62 -9.63
CA VAL A 15 6.75 12.08 -9.72
C VAL A 15 5.59 12.40 -10.67
N ARG A 16 5.54 11.73 -11.82
CA ARG A 16 4.48 11.92 -12.81
C ARG A 16 3.10 11.54 -12.24
N VAL A 17 3.03 10.41 -11.54
CA VAL A 17 1.80 9.95 -10.91
C VAL A 17 1.37 10.93 -9.82
N ARG A 18 2.31 11.40 -9.00
CA ARG A 18 2.02 12.29 -7.88
C ARG A 18 1.48 13.65 -8.32
N ARG A 19 1.71 14.06 -9.55
CA ARG A 19 1.10 15.28 -10.11
C ARG A 19 -0.41 15.14 -10.27
N LYS A 20 -0.89 13.91 -10.42
CA LYS A 20 -2.31 13.61 -10.67
C LYS A 20 -3.03 13.09 -9.43
N ILE A 21 -2.30 12.64 -8.42
CA ILE A 21 -2.84 11.99 -7.24
C ILE A 21 -2.49 12.78 -6.00
N SER A 22 -3.52 13.14 -5.24
CA SER A 22 -3.35 13.79 -3.94
C SER A 22 -4.40 13.23 -2.99
N GLY A 23 -4.00 12.96 -1.75
CA GLY A 23 -4.90 12.44 -0.73
C GLY A 23 -5.50 13.56 0.11
N THR A 24 -6.72 13.35 0.56
CA THR A 24 -7.42 14.25 1.50
C THR A 24 -7.89 13.44 2.72
N ALA A 25 -8.43 14.11 3.72
CA ALA A 25 -8.97 13.41 4.89
C ALA A 25 -10.14 12.48 4.52
N GLU A 26 -10.94 12.86 3.55
CA GLU A 26 -12.10 12.06 3.09
C GLU A 26 -11.69 10.94 2.14
N ARG A 27 -10.66 11.18 1.35
CA ARG A 27 -10.14 10.20 0.39
C ARG A 27 -8.61 10.22 0.45
N PRO A 28 -8.03 9.59 1.47
CA PRO A 28 -6.57 9.58 1.65
C PRO A 28 -5.85 8.88 0.52
N ARG A 29 -4.58 9.19 0.37
CA ARG A 29 -3.71 8.51 -0.57
C ARG A 29 -3.15 7.24 0.08
N LEU A 30 -3.44 6.09 -0.54
CA LEU A 30 -2.85 4.83 -0.10
C LEU A 30 -1.48 4.70 -0.73
N ALA A 31 -0.45 4.90 0.05
CA ALA A 31 0.93 4.80 -0.38
C ALA A 31 1.50 3.45 0.05
N VAL A 32 2.15 2.76 -0.89
CA VAL A 32 2.76 1.45 -0.65
C VAL A 32 4.26 1.57 -0.77
N TYR A 33 4.96 1.09 0.23
CA TYR A 33 6.42 1.04 0.26
C TYR A 33 6.84 -0.41 0.43
N ARG A 34 7.79 -0.86 -0.36
CA ARG A 34 8.31 -2.21 -0.23
C ARG A 34 9.83 -2.26 -0.34
N SER A 35 10.40 -3.15 0.45
CA SER A 35 11.79 -3.58 0.32
C SER A 35 11.80 -5.06 -0.07
N ASN A 36 12.97 -5.66 -0.13
CA ASN A 36 13.07 -7.09 -0.43
C ASN A 36 12.35 -7.97 0.60
N ARG A 37 12.31 -7.53 1.86
CA ARG A 37 11.79 -8.34 2.97
C ARG A 37 10.46 -7.88 3.52
N HIS A 38 10.14 -6.62 3.36
CA HIS A 38 8.98 -6.01 4.03
C HIS A 38 8.13 -5.19 3.08
N ILE A 39 6.88 -5.05 3.46
CA ILE A 39 5.93 -4.18 2.77
C ILE A 39 5.18 -3.35 3.81
N TYR A 40 4.95 -2.08 3.48
CA TYR A 40 4.26 -1.11 4.31
C TYR A 40 3.20 -0.41 3.49
N ALA A 41 2.09 -0.07 4.14
CA ALA A 41 1.06 0.74 3.52
C ALA A 41 0.63 1.85 4.48
N GLN A 42 0.37 3.02 3.94
CA GLN A 42 -0.07 4.18 4.71
C GLN A 42 -1.22 4.87 4.00
N LEU A 43 -2.16 5.39 4.78
CA LEU A 43 -3.16 6.32 4.27
C LEU A 43 -2.74 7.71 4.68
N VAL A 44 -2.47 8.56 3.71
CA VAL A 44 -1.90 9.88 3.92
C VAL A 44 -2.89 10.97 3.51
N ASP A 45 -3.05 11.95 4.41
CA ASP A 45 -3.75 13.19 4.10
C ASP A 45 -2.70 14.20 3.67
N ASP A 46 -2.63 14.46 2.36
CA ASP A 46 -1.62 15.37 1.81
C ASP A 46 -1.90 16.82 2.16
N ASP A 47 -3.16 17.18 2.39
CA ASP A 47 -3.52 18.54 2.79
C ASP A 47 -3.00 18.87 4.19
N ALA A 48 -3.08 17.92 5.11
CA ALA A 48 -2.58 18.08 6.48
C ALA A 48 -1.14 17.59 6.63
N ALA A 49 -0.56 17.00 5.58
CA ALA A 49 0.79 16.44 5.57
C ALA A 49 1.01 15.42 6.70
N ARG A 50 0.04 14.53 6.90
CA ARG A 50 0.17 13.52 7.96
C ARG A 50 -0.38 12.16 7.53
N THR A 51 0.15 11.11 8.15
CA THR A 51 -0.33 9.75 7.97
C THR A 51 -1.49 9.49 8.95
N LEU A 52 -2.62 9.06 8.41
CA LEU A 52 -3.82 8.76 9.20
C LEU A 52 -3.80 7.34 9.73
N ILE A 53 -3.46 6.38 8.87
CA ILE A 53 -3.48 4.95 9.16
C ILE A 53 -2.24 4.32 8.54
N ALA A 54 -1.68 3.31 9.21
CA ALA A 54 -0.56 2.57 8.68
C ALA A 54 -0.72 1.08 9.00
N ALA A 55 -0.13 0.24 8.17
CA ALA A 55 -0.04 -1.21 8.40
C ALA A 55 1.21 -1.77 7.72
N SER A 56 1.78 -2.81 8.28
CA SER A 56 2.95 -3.45 7.70
C SER A 56 2.86 -4.98 7.88
N ASP A 57 3.73 -5.70 7.18
CA ASP A 57 3.81 -7.15 7.31
C ASP A 57 4.24 -7.59 8.71
N ARG A 58 4.91 -6.71 9.45
CA ARG A 58 5.27 -6.99 10.85
C ARG A 58 4.03 -7.08 11.74
N ASP A 59 3.02 -6.28 11.45
CA ASP A 59 1.77 -6.29 12.20
C ASP A 59 0.99 -7.58 11.99
N VAL A 60 1.01 -8.14 10.79
CA VAL A 60 0.26 -9.35 10.46
C VAL A 60 1.01 -10.64 10.81
N ARG A 61 2.31 -10.60 11.01
CA ARG A 61 3.11 -11.77 11.34
C ARG A 61 2.70 -12.44 12.64
N VAL A 62 2.24 -11.66 13.58
CA VAL A 62 1.82 -12.18 14.88
C VAL A 62 0.68 -13.19 14.72
N GLY A 63 -0.17 -12.98 13.75
CA GLY A 63 -1.26 -13.91 13.45
C GLY A 63 -0.86 -15.11 12.62
N GLY A 64 0.41 -15.26 12.28
CA GLY A 64 0.86 -16.37 11.46
C GLY A 64 0.54 -16.24 9.98
N ALA A 65 -0.01 -15.12 9.57
CA ALA A 65 -0.44 -14.91 8.19
C ALA A 65 0.72 -15.01 7.20
N GLY A 66 1.89 -14.58 7.59
CA GLY A 66 3.07 -14.66 6.75
C GLY A 66 3.51 -16.08 6.41
N LYS A 67 3.03 -17.07 7.16
CA LYS A 67 3.38 -18.47 6.94
C LYS A 67 2.28 -19.24 6.22
N ALA A 68 1.08 -18.73 6.28
CA ALA A 68 -0.10 -19.49 5.93
C ALA A 68 -0.18 -19.85 4.43
N GLY A 69 0.29 -18.99 3.59
CA GLY A 69 0.06 -19.17 2.16
C GLY A 69 1.10 -19.98 1.42
N GLY A 70 2.29 -20.08 1.95
CA GLY A 70 3.39 -20.69 1.21
C GLY A 70 3.65 -20.01 -0.14
N GLU A 71 3.08 -18.87 -0.37
CA GLU A 71 3.12 -18.15 -1.65
C GLU A 71 4.17 -17.05 -1.65
N GLY A 72 5.18 -17.20 -0.84
CA GLY A 72 6.25 -16.22 -0.74
C GLY A 72 5.75 -14.89 -0.20
N LYS A 73 5.94 -13.82 -0.98
CA LYS A 73 5.69 -12.47 -0.50
C LYS A 73 4.29 -11.93 -0.76
N THR A 74 3.47 -12.65 -1.55
CA THR A 74 2.13 -12.15 -1.88
C THR A 74 1.13 -12.36 -0.75
N ALA A 75 1.18 -13.48 -0.04
CA ALA A 75 0.28 -13.73 1.08
C ALA A 75 0.41 -12.70 2.21
N PRO A 76 1.62 -12.35 2.68
CA PRO A 76 1.78 -11.27 3.65
C PRO A 76 1.29 -9.93 3.13
N SER A 77 1.52 -9.61 1.86
CA SER A 77 1.08 -8.36 1.27
C SER A 77 -0.44 -8.23 1.27
N ARG A 78 -1.12 -9.31 0.91
CA ARG A 78 -2.58 -9.36 0.95
C ARG A 78 -3.10 -9.14 2.38
N ALA A 79 -2.47 -9.77 3.35
CA ALA A 79 -2.82 -9.59 4.76
C ALA A 79 -2.62 -8.16 5.24
N VAL A 80 -1.58 -7.47 4.77
CA VAL A 80 -1.36 -6.06 5.05
C VAL A 80 -2.51 -5.21 4.50
N GLY A 81 -2.93 -5.49 3.27
CA GLY A 81 -4.06 -4.79 2.65
C GLY A 81 -5.35 -5.00 3.44
N GLU A 82 -5.62 -6.21 3.87
CA GLU A 82 -6.80 -6.52 4.69
C GLU A 82 -6.76 -5.77 6.03
N LEU A 83 -5.61 -5.78 6.70
CA LEU A 83 -5.44 -5.08 7.97
C LEU A 83 -5.60 -3.57 7.80
N LEU A 84 -5.02 -3.01 6.74
CA LEU A 84 -5.15 -1.59 6.45
C LEU A 84 -6.62 -1.19 6.26
N ALA A 85 -7.37 -2.00 5.52
CA ALA A 85 -8.79 -1.75 5.28
C ALA A 85 -9.60 -1.83 6.58
N GLU A 86 -9.31 -2.78 7.44
CA GLU A 86 -9.97 -2.90 8.74
C GLU A 86 -9.72 -1.67 9.61
N ARG A 87 -8.47 -1.22 9.66
CA ARG A 87 -8.10 -0.01 10.40
C ARG A 87 -8.73 1.25 9.82
N ALA A 88 -8.80 1.33 8.49
CA ALA A 88 -9.43 2.45 7.80
C ALA A 88 -10.92 2.53 8.12
N LYS A 89 -11.61 1.42 8.06
CA LYS A 89 -13.04 1.37 8.37
C LYS A 89 -13.32 1.76 9.82
N ALA A 90 -12.48 1.30 10.74
CA ALA A 90 -12.60 1.68 12.14
C ALA A 90 -12.44 3.19 12.33
N ALA A 91 -11.69 3.85 11.46
CA ALA A 91 -11.50 5.30 11.47
C ALA A 91 -12.52 6.06 10.60
N GLY A 92 -13.47 5.35 9.98
CA GLY A 92 -14.48 5.98 9.14
C GLY A 92 -14.06 6.28 7.73
N ILE A 93 -12.98 5.64 7.25
CA ILE A 93 -12.45 5.86 5.90
C ILE A 93 -12.92 4.72 5.00
N ASP A 94 -13.65 5.05 3.93
CA ASP A 94 -14.18 4.08 2.98
C ASP A 94 -13.50 4.10 1.62
N ARG A 95 -12.91 5.22 1.23
CA ARG A 95 -12.34 5.43 -0.10
C ARG A 95 -10.93 5.95 -0.02
N VAL A 96 -10.09 5.49 -0.94
CA VAL A 96 -8.70 5.94 -1.03
C VAL A 96 -8.30 6.11 -2.48
N VAL A 97 -7.26 6.92 -2.70
CA VAL A 97 -6.59 7.04 -3.99
C VAL A 97 -5.33 6.18 -3.93
N PHE A 98 -5.17 5.27 -4.87
CA PHE A 98 -4.03 4.35 -4.84
C PHE A 98 -2.79 4.97 -5.48
N ASP A 99 -1.70 5.02 -4.71
CA ASP A 99 -0.38 5.44 -5.18
C ASP A 99 0.59 4.25 -5.05
N ARG A 100 0.89 3.62 -6.16
CA ARG A 100 1.78 2.46 -6.19
C ARG A 100 3.27 2.80 -6.20
N GLY A 101 3.63 4.09 -6.05
CA GLY A 101 5.02 4.51 -5.91
C GLY A 101 5.86 4.35 -7.17
N GLY A 102 5.25 4.46 -8.35
CA GLY A 102 5.94 4.26 -9.62
C GLY A 102 6.20 2.80 -9.95
N ARG A 103 5.70 1.86 -9.16
CA ARG A 103 5.81 0.43 -9.41
C ARG A 103 4.63 -0.07 -10.24
N LEU A 104 4.81 -1.20 -10.92
CA LEU A 104 3.72 -1.82 -11.67
C LEU A 104 2.67 -2.39 -10.70
N PHE A 105 1.41 -2.40 -11.14
CA PHE A 105 0.34 -3.05 -10.39
C PHE A 105 0.46 -4.56 -10.58
N HIS A 106 1.38 -5.16 -9.86
CA HIS A 106 1.79 -6.54 -10.04
C HIS A 106 2.36 -7.09 -8.72
N GLY A 107 2.31 -8.41 -8.56
CA GLY A 107 2.91 -9.10 -7.43
C GLY A 107 2.39 -8.60 -6.08
N ARG A 108 3.30 -8.20 -5.21
CA ARG A 108 2.97 -7.74 -3.86
C ARG A 108 2.07 -6.52 -3.84
N VAL A 109 2.28 -5.58 -4.75
CA VAL A 109 1.48 -4.36 -4.79
C VAL A 109 0.04 -4.68 -5.16
N ALA A 110 -0.16 -5.54 -6.16
CA ALA A 110 -1.49 -5.97 -6.55
C ALA A 110 -2.17 -6.77 -5.42
N ALA A 111 -1.44 -7.66 -4.77
CA ALA A 111 -1.96 -8.47 -3.68
C ALA A 111 -2.46 -7.61 -2.51
N LEU A 112 -1.71 -6.58 -2.15
CA LEU A 112 -2.11 -5.64 -1.10
C LEU A 112 -3.40 -4.92 -1.48
N ALA A 113 -3.49 -4.40 -2.69
CA ALA A 113 -4.68 -3.69 -3.15
C ALA A 113 -5.90 -4.61 -3.17
N GLU A 114 -5.75 -5.84 -3.63
CA GLU A 114 -6.84 -6.82 -3.64
C GLU A 114 -7.32 -7.18 -2.23
N GLY A 115 -6.39 -7.33 -1.29
CA GLY A 115 -6.74 -7.58 0.11
C GLY A 115 -7.55 -6.43 0.70
N ALA A 116 -7.16 -5.21 0.41
CA ALA A 116 -7.90 -4.03 0.87
C ALA A 116 -9.30 -3.96 0.24
N ARG A 117 -9.42 -4.27 -1.04
CA ARG A 117 -10.71 -4.28 -1.73
C ARG A 117 -11.66 -5.34 -1.17
N GLU A 118 -11.15 -6.52 -0.85
CA GLU A 118 -11.97 -7.59 -0.29
C GLU A 118 -12.60 -7.21 1.05
N LYS A 119 -11.93 -6.39 1.82
CA LYS A 119 -12.46 -5.89 3.09
C LYS A 119 -13.34 -4.65 2.92
N GLY A 120 -13.62 -4.26 1.68
CA GLY A 120 -14.58 -3.21 1.38
C GLY A 120 -14.01 -1.82 1.19
N LEU A 121 -12.69 -1.67 1.13
CA LEU A 121 -12.09 -0.38 0.84
C LEU A 121 -12.18 -0.09 -0.65
N GLN A 122 -12.70 1.07 -1.00
CA GLN A 122 -12.81 1.49 -2.40
C GLN A 122 -11.50 2.14 -2.85
N ILE A 123 -10.92 1.54 -3.84
CA ILE A 123 -9.66 2.01 -4.40
C ILE A 123 -9.85 2.52 -5.82
#